data_d9501b6f01773ec793b3273ac97e7232
#
_entry.id   d9501b6f01773ec793b3273ac97e7232
#
_cell.length_a   1.000
_cell.length_b   1.000
_cell.length_c   1.000
_cell.angle_alpha   90.00
_cell.angle_beta   90.00
_cell.angle_gamma   90.00
#
_symmetry.space_group_name_H-M   'P 1'
#
loop_
_entity.id
_entity.type
_entity.pdbx_description
1 polymer ?
#
loop_
_entity_poly.entity_id
_entity_poly.type
_entity_poly.pdbx_seq_one_letter_code
_entity_poly.pdbx_strand_id
1 'polypeptide(L)'
;MEFGFGVAMRGAAASPEFLKRHVQHGEQLGFDIVTVSDHVIIPKEVQSIYPYSEDGAFSGVDAGECLEQLTVAMYLAANTTNIRVLTSVMVLPHRPPVLAAKTL
;
A
#
# COMPACT_ATOMS: atom_id res chain seq x y z
N MET A 1 -18.25 -13.93 -5.11
CA MET A 1 -16.95 -13.47 -5.67
C MET A 1 -16.61 -12.23 -4.89
N GLU A 2 -15.36 -12.09 -4.44
CA GLU A 2 -14.91 -10.91 -3.69
C GLU A 2 -14.06 -10.02 -4.61
N PHE A 3 -14.22 -8.73 -4.46
CA PHE A 3 -13.50 -7.73 -5.24
C PHE A 3 -12.66 -6.84 -4.34
N GLY A 4 -11.47 -6.49 -4.80
CA GLY A 4 -10.56 -5.61 -4.09
C GLY A 4 -9.94 -4.55 -4.99
N PHE A 5 -9.35 -3.54 -4.36
CA PHE A 5 -8.60 -2.48 -5.02
C PHE A 5 -7.36 -2.10 -4.21
N GLY A 6 -6.38 -1.51 -4.87
CA GLY A 6 -5.17 -1.01 -4.21
C GLY A 6 -5.27 0.47 -3.85
N VAL A 7 -4.60 0.87 -2.78
CA VAL A 7 -4.40 2.28 -2.46
C VAL A 7 -3.00 2.76 -2.85
N ALA A 8 -2.88 4.04 -3.12
CA ALA A 8 -1.59 4.65 -3.39
C ALA A 8 -0.75 4.73 -2.11
N MET A 9 0.45 4.16 -2.15
CA MET A 9 1.40 4.21 -1.05
C MET A 9 2.45 5.32 -1.23
N ARG A 10 2.36 6.09 -2.31
CA ARG A 10 3.31 7.15 -2.69
C ARG A 10 2.67 8.19 -3.59
N GLY A 11 3.36 9.34 -3.74
CA GLY A 11 2.91 10.44 -4.57
C GLY A 11 1.71 11.19 -3.98
N ALA A 12 1.10 12.06 -4.77
CA ALA A 12 0.03 12.97 -4.31
C ALA A 12 -1.21 12.25 -3.75
N ALA A 13 -1.49 11.03 -4.21
CA ALA A 13 -2.61 10.22 -3.74
C ALA A 13 -2.32 9.45 -2.43
N ALA A 14 -1.12 9.57 -1.86
CA ALA A 14 -0.75 8.96 -0.59
C ALA A 14 -0.99 9.88 0.62
N SER A 15 -1.78 10.93 0.46
CA SER A 15 -2.15 11.79 1.59
C SER A 15 -3.21 11.12 2.49
N PRO A 16 -3.19 11.38 3.81
CA PRO A 16 -4.18 10.80 4.73
C PRO A 16 -5.63 11.08 4.32
N GLU A 17 -5.92 12.30 3.88
CA GLU A 17 -7.26 12.71 3.46
C GLU A 17 -7.72 11.96 2.21
N PHE A 18 -6.82 11.78 1.24
CA PHE A 18 -7.14 11.02 0.04
C PHE A 18 -7.35 9.54 0.36
N LEU A 19 -6.44 8.92 1.11
CA LEU A 19 -6.52 7.51 1.52
C LEU A 19 -7.83 7.22 2.24
N LYS A 20 -8.19 8.06 3.22
CA LYS A 20 -9.45 7.94 3.96
C LYS A 20 -10.66 7.97 3.02
N ARG A 21 -10.77 9.01 2.19
CA ARG A 21 -11.91 9.15 1.26
C ARG A 21 -11.97 8.01 0.25
N HIS A 22 -10.80 7.59 -0.25
CA HIS A 22 -10.72 6.53 -1.25
C HIS A 22 -11.18 5.18 -0.68
N VAL A 23 -10.72 4.80 0.51
CA VAL A 23 -11.14 3.53 1.13
C VAL A 23 -12.60 3.54 1.54
N GLN A 24 -13.10 4.65 2.10
CA GLN A 24 -14.51 4.79 2.45
C GLN A 24 -15.42 4.73 1.22
N HIS A 25 -15.00 5.34 0.11
CA HIS A 25 -15.74 5.24 -1.14
C HIS A 25 -15.75 3.82 -1.70
N GLY A 26 -14.61 3.12 -1.67
CA GLY A 26 -14.54 1.71 -2.05
C GLY A 26 -15.47 0.82 -1.20
N GLU A 27 -15.49 1.04 0.10
CA GLU A 27 -16.40 0.34 1.01
C GLU A 27 -17.88 0.61 0.67
N GLN A 28 -18.24 1.86 0.39
CA GLN A 28 -19.60 2.25 -0.03
C GLN A 28 -20.02 1.63 -1.37
N LEU A 29 -19.07 1.41 -2.28
CA LEU A 29 -19.30 0.74 -3.55
C LEU A 29 -19.41 -0.79 -3.42
N GLY A 30 -19.19 -1.34 -2.22
CA GLY A 30 -19.31 -2.77 -1.95
C GLY A 30 -18.05 -3.59 -2.26
N PHE A 31 -16.87 -2.96 -2.29
CA PHE A 31 -15.62 -3.71 -2.33
C PHE A 31 -15.35 -4.42 -1.01
N ASP A 32 -14.85 -5.65 -1.10
CA ASP A 32 -14.59 -6.51 0.06
C ASP A 32 -13.20 -6.31 0.64
N ILE A 33 -12.23 -5.91 -0.19
CA ILE A 33 -10.82 -5.90 0.15
C ILE A 33 -10.13 -4.62 -0.36
N VAL A 34 -9.29 -4.02 0.48
CA VAL A 34 -8.33 -3.01 0.08
C VAL A 34 -6.90 -3.54 0.26
N THR A 35 -6.04 -3.34 -0.74
CA THR A 35 -4.66 -3.83 -0.68
C THR A 35 -3.66 -2.71 -0.44
N VAL A 36 -2.61 -3.01 0.35
CA VAL A 36 -1.49 -2.13 0.64
C VAL A 36 -0.17 -2.81 0.26
N SER A 37 0.68 -2.11 -0.49
CA SER A 37 2.00 -2.62 -0.90
C SER A 37 3.08 -2.31 0.14
N ASP A 38 4.23 -2.99 0.05
CA ASP A 38 5.32 -2.87 1.00
C ASP A 38 6.62 -2.44 0.29
N HIS A 39 6.98 -1.17 0.43
CA HIS A 39 8.25 -0.62 0.00
C HIS A 39 8.88 0.12 1.18
N VAL A 40 9.99 -0.38 1.70
CA VAL A 40 10.72 0.28 2.79
C VAL A 40 11.49 1.49 2.29
N ILE A 41 12.03 1.38 1.06
CA ILE A 41 12.78 2.45 0.39
C ILE A 41 12.61 2.29 -1.11
N ILE A 42 12.53 3.41 -1.82
CA ILE A 42 12.58 3.46 -3.27
C ILE A 42 13.86 4.22 -3.65
N PRO A 43 14.85 3.55 -4.28
CA PRO A 43 16.07 4.21 -4.74
C PRO A 43 15.75 5.29 -5.76
N LYS A 44 16.50 6.40 -5.76
CA LYS A 44 16.37 7.45 -6.78
C LYS A 44 16.81 6.99 -8.17
N GLU A 45 17.74 6.04 -8.20
CA GLU A 45 18.24 5.45 -9.43
C GLU A 45 18.06 3.94 -9.36
N VAL A 46 17.35 3.39 -10.32
CA VAL A 46 17.13 1.94 -10.48
C VAL A 46 17.79 1.51 -11.77
N GLN A 47 18.88 0.75 -11.67
CA GLN A 47 19.64 0.27 -12.84
C GLN A 47 19.09 -1.05 -13.41
N SER A 48 18.29 -1.77 -12.63
CA SER A 48 17.67 -3.03 -13.08
C SER A 48 16.46 -2.74 -13.98
N ILE A 49 16.29 -3.57 -15.01
CA ILE A 49 15.12 -3.52 -15.88
C ILE A 49 13.88 -3.95 -15.08
N TYR A 50 12.88 -3.10 -15.05
CA TYR A 50 11.61 -3.41 -14.41
C TYR A 50 10.71 -4.22 -15.37
N PRO A 51 10.36 -5.48 -15.03
CA PRO A 51 9.73 -6.38 -15.99
C PRO A 51 8.26 -6.07 -16.31
N TYR A 52 7.64 -5.14 -15.58
CA TYR A 52 6.22 -4.81 -15.72
C TYR A 52 5.96 -3.45 -16.40
N SER A 53 6.98 -2.86 -17.02
CA SER A 53 6.85 -1.65 -17.84
C SER A 53 7.44 -1.90 -19.23
N GLU A 54 6.86 -1.27 -20.27
CA GLU A 54 7.33 -1.43 -21.65
C GLU A 54 8.72 -0.84 -21.87
N ASP A 55 9.05 0.23 -21.16
CA ASP A 55 10.35 0.91 -21.23
C ASP A 55 11.39 0.35 -20.23
N GLY A 56 11.03 -0.63 -19.42
CA GLY A 56 11.89 -1.20 -18.38
C GLY A 56 12.11 -0.28 -17.18
N ALA A 57 11.45 0.88 -17.11
CA ALA A 57 11.60 1.83 -16.03
C ALA A 57 10.64 1.52 -14.87
N PHE A 58 11.15 1.62 -13.64
CA PHE A 58 10.29 1.55 -12.45
C PHE A 58 9.56 2.89 -12.28
N SER A 59 8.26 2.90 -12.53
CA SER A 59 7.44 4.09 -12.34
C SER A 59 7.34 4.45 -10.85
N GLY A 60 7.74 5.66 -10.49
CA GLY A 60 7.66 6.16 -9.11
C GLY A 60 9.00 6.42 -8.44
N VAL A 61 10.10 6.33 -9.18
CA VAL A 61 11.43 6.79 -8.72
C VAL A 61 11.38 8.27 -8.31
N ASP A 62 10.61 9.08 -9.02
CA ASP A 62 10.45 10.51 -8.75
C ASP A 62 9.67 10.83 -7.46
N ALA A 63 8.91 9.88 -6.94
CA ALA A 63 8.10 10.11 -5.76
C ALA A 63 8.91 10.12 -4.45
N GLY A 64 10.08 9.42 -4.41
CA GLY A 64 11.05 9.42 -3.30
C GLY A 64 10.52 8.96 -1.94
N GLU A 65 9.25 9.14 -1.70
CA GLU A 65 8.57 8.84 -0.45
C GLU A 65 7.63 7.65 -0.63
N CYS A 66 7.63 6.76 0.34
CA CYS A 66 6.69 5.67 0.43
C CYS A 66 6.18 5.54 1.86
N LEU A 67 4.87 5.40 2.02
CA LEU A 67 4.27 5.20 3.33
C LEU A 67 4.58 3.80 3.85
N GLU A 68 4.71 3.68 5.17
CA GLU A 68 4.94 2.39 5.82
C GLU A 68 3.64 1.56 5.81
N GLN A 69 3.74 0.32 5.38
CA GLN A 69 2.61 -0.55 5.08
C GLN A 69 1.66 -0.78 6.26
N LEU A 70 2.18 -1.15 7.43
CA LEU A 70 1.34 -1.49 8.58
C LEU A 70 0.69 -0.24 9.19
N THR A 71 1.40 0.89 9.16
CA THR A 71 0.84 2.19 9.58
C THR A 71 -0.34 2.58 8.71
N VAL A 72 -0.22 2.43 7.39
CA VAL A 72 -1.35 2.69 6.47
C VAL A 72 -2.46 1.67 6.69
N ALA A 73 -2.15 0.38 6.84
CA ALA A 73 -3.15 -0.65 7.10
C ALA A 73 -4.00 -0.33 8.36
N MET A 74 -3.35 0.06 9.44
CA MET A 74 -4.05 0.48 10.67
C MET A 74 -4.89 1.74 10.46
N TYR A 75 -4.36 2.71 9.71
CA TYR A 75 -5.10 3.93 9.39
C TYR A 75 -6.36 3.64 8.57
N LEU A 76 -6.27 2.77 7.56
CA LEU A 76 -7.42 2.36 6.76
C LEU A 76 -8.45 1.60 7.60
N ALA A 77 -8.01 0.64 8.41
CA ALA A 77 -8.88 -0.12 9.29
C ALA A 77 -9.62 0.77 10.31
N ALA A 78 -8.95 1.80 10.85
CA ALA A 78 -9.58 2.75 11.77
C ALA A 78 -10.61 3.68 11.11
N ASN A 79 -10.61 3.79 9.79
CA ASN A 79 -11.50 4.66 9.02
C ASN A 79 -12.57 3.91 8.21
N THR A 80 -12.70 2.60 8.38
CA THR A 80 -13.67 1.73 7.71
C THR A 80 -14.36 0.81 8.69
N THR A 81 -15.40 0.10 8.24
CA THR A 81 -16.21 -0.76 9.10
C THR A 81 -16.21 -2.22 8.66
N ASN A 82 -16.28 -2.48 7.38
CA ASN A 82 -16.48 -3.82 6.84
C ASN A 82 -15.37 -4.28 5.88
N ILE A 83 -14.73 -3.35 5.17
CA ILE A 83 -13.70 -3.70 4.20
C ILE A 83 -12.46 -4.29 4.90
N ARG A 84 -11.93 -5.38 4.38
CA ARG A 84 -10.72 -6.02 4.90
C ARG A 84 -9.48 -5.41 4.29
N VAL A 85 -8.45 -5.21 5.10
CA VAL A 85 -7.15 -4.75 4.63
C VAL A 85 -6.25 -5.96 4.38
N LEU A 86 -5.70 -6.06 3.17
CA LEU A 86 -4.79 -7.13 2.75
C LEU A 86 -3.42 -6.56 2.41
N THR A 87 -2.38 -7.07 3.05
CA THR A 87 -1.00 -6.76 2.66
C THR A 87 -0.64 -7.53 1.38
N SER A 88 -0.31 -6.82 0.31
CA SER A 88 -0.06 -7.42 -1.00
C SER A 88 1.16 -6.77 -1.67
N VAL A 89 2.32 -7.30 -1.35
CA VAL A 89 2.69 -8.32 -0.37
C VAL A 89 3.34 -7.71 0.86
N MET A 90 3.48 -8.46 1.97
CA MET A 90 4.31 -8.06 3.10
C MET A 90 5.69 -8.73 2.98
N VAL A 91 6.74 -7.94 3.01
CA VAL A 91 8.12 -8.43 3.04
C VAL A 91 8.53 -8.66 4.49
N LEU A 92 8.16 -9.82 5.04
CA LEU A 92 8.40 -10.16 6.45
C LEU A 92 9.84 -9.93 6.94
N PRO A 93 10.90 -10.28 6.15
CA PRO A 93 12.28 -10.05 6.58
C PRO A 93 12.67 -8.59 6.84
N HIS A 94 11.87 -7.62 6.38
CA HIS A 94 12.10 -6.20 6.68
C HIS A 94 11.76 -5.82 8.13
N ARG A 95 11.08 -6.69 8.87
CA ARG A 95 10.57 -6.40 10.23
C ARG A 95 11.13 -7.37 11.26
N PRO A 96 11.48 -6.90 12.47
CA PRO A 96 11.76 -7.79 13.58
C PRO A 96 10.55 -8.70 13.86
N PRO A 97 10.71 -10.03 13.91
CA PRO A 97 9.59 -10.96 13.90
C PRO A 97 8.64 -10.80 15.10
N VAL A 98 9.19 -10.50 16.28
CA VAL A 98 8.38 -10.28 17.48
C VAL A 98 7.53 -9.01 17.36
N LEU A 99 8.10 -7.95 16.77
CA LEU A 99 7.37 -6.71 16.53
C LEU A 99 6.29 -6.90 15.46
N ALA A 100 6.62 -7.59 14.37
CA ALA A 100 5.66 -7.89 13.32
C ALA A 100 4.45 -8.68 13.88
N ALA A 101 4.71 -9.74 14.64
CA ALA A 101 3.66 -10.54 15.27
C ALA A 101 2.82 -9.76 16.30
N LYS A 102 3.37 -8.69 16.88
CA LYS A 102 2.64 -7.83 17.82
C LYS A 102 1.77 -6.79 17.11
N THR A 103 2.17 -6.40 15.90
CA THR A 103 1.50 -5.34 15.14
C THR A 103 0.34 -5.91 14.28
N LEU A 104 0.47 -7.16 13.84
CA LEU A 104 -0.58 -7.91 13.14
C LEU A 104 -1.64 -8.46 14.10
#